data_6516db4a36838ed3244c502bd2c679ca
#
_entry.id   6516db4a36838ed3244c502bd2c679ca
#
_cell.length_a   1.000
_cell.length_b   1.000
_cell.length_c   1.000
_cell.angle_alpha   90.00
_cell.angle_beta   90.00
_cell.angle_gamma   90.00
#
_symmetry.space_group_name_H-M   'P 1'
#
loop_
_entity.id
_entity.type
_entity.pdbx_description
1 polymer ?
#
loop_
_entity_poly.entity_id
_entity_poly.type
_entity_poly.pdbx_seq_one_letter_code
_entity_poly.pdbx_strand_id
1 'polypeptide(L)'
;MFDKARESDDLGWLELIGADLVEAEARREAIDAGRVSCTRPFDSWLRASGLWREHARRTGRRESLDRAAKCASEATRHTTTPDQTAAAAIESGEIHLLRFDLFGGPATLTAALADAQSLTAERPVTRAAAAALHARLCARRARLSGLPASLLDAAALLDAALHGAKVLPPVAADELRLDRAGLALEAGVARRDPRLLDQAGRDLRALVESASPDYRPLTRARALALAGAGLMALADLAGSDAARMQGRELFEAAADQFTPDHSPLDWIAVRLAEPGGDTPLLLLAEAEALGREPGLILGALARERRLAAEAVLAESTGDVEALTGLEAVIRRRLSAGTRTEPLDWAADQIGMAHLAMARGRLTGTEPRAVGLMLAEAIETAREWGAPALMRRAVLATPEVGA
;
A
#
# COMPACT_ATOMS: atom_id res chain seq x y z
N MET A 1 10.06 29.10 8.55
CA MET A 1 8.86 28.25 8.51
C MET A 1 9.19 26.81 8.87
N PHE A 2 10.17 26.19 8.20
CA PHE A 2 10.59 24.80 8.43
C PHE A 2 11.14 24.55 9.86
N ASP A 3 11.87 25.47 10.47
CA ASP A 3 12.42 25.27 11.81
C ASP A 3 11.32 25.13 12.87
N LYS A 4 10.24 25.92 12.79
CA LYS A 4 9.06 25.77 13.67
C LYS A 4 8.30 24.47 13.43
N ALA A 5 8.23 24.00 12.18
CA ALA A 5 7.60 22.74 11.84
C ALA A 5 8.42 21.53 12.37
N ARG A 6 9.74 21.65 12.36
CA ARG A 6 10.66 20.66 12.96
C ARG A 6 10.53 20.55 14.48
N GLU A 7 10.18 21.64 15.17
CA GLU A 7 9.96 21.66 16.61
C GLU A 7 8.58 21.09 17.01
N SER A 8 7.68 20.91 16.03
CA SER A 8 6.36 20.33 16.24
C SER A 8 6.45 18.80 16.32
N ASP A 9 5.67 18.21 17.22
CA ASP A 9 5.45 16.75 17.27
C ASP A 9 4.56 16.26 16.12
N ASP A 10 3.96 17.19 15.36
CA ASP A 10 3.17 16.88 14.16
C ASP A 10 4.09 16.72 12.95
N LEU A 11 4.15 15.51 12.37
CA LEU A 11 4.90 15.19 11.18
C LEU A 11 4.19 15.58 9.87
N GLY A 12 3.07 16.32 9.94
CA GLY A 12 2.29 16.74 8.76
C GLY A 12 3.10 17.54 7.72
N TRP A 13 4.11 18.30 8.17
CA TRP A 13 5.01 19.04 7.29
C TRP A 13 5.83 18.15 6.35
N LEU A 14 5.98 16.86 6.67
CA LEU A 14 6.67 15.92 5.80
C LEU A 14 5.98 15.80 4.43
N GLU A 15 4.68 16.00 4.37
CA GLU A 15 3.96 15.98 3.09
C GLU A 15 4.43 17.03 2.08
N LEU A 16 5.20 18.03 2.53
CA LEU A 16 5.71 19.13 1.69
C LEU A 16 7.11 18.90 1.13
N ILE A 17 7.79 17.83 1.55
CA ILE A 17 9.18 17.55 1.14
C ILE A 17 9.28 16.20 0.43
N GLY A 18 10.20 16.11 -0.53
CA GLY A 18 10.47 14.88 -1.28
C GLY A 18 11.11 13.78 -0.43
N ALA A 19 11.08 12.55 -0.94
CA ALA A 19 11.59 11.37 -0.24
C ALA A 19 13.05 11.51 0.20
N ASP A 20 13.92 12.06 -0.64
CA ASP A 20 15.33 12.26 -0.31
C ASP A 20 15.55 13.22 0.87
N LEU A 21 14.72 14.26 0.97
CA LEU A 21 14.77 15.18 2.11
C LEU A 21 14.26 14.53 3.39
N VAL A 22 13.24 13.65 3.30
CA VAL A 22 12.80 12.84 4.45
C VAL A 22 13.94 11.94 4.92
N GLU A 23 14.67 11.30 4.00
CA GLU A 23 15.84 10.47 4.35
C GLU A 23 16.93 11.29 5.04
N ALA A 24 17.25 12.48 4.54
CA ALA A 24 18.24 13.37 5.12
C ALA A 24 17.86 13.80 6.55
N GLU A 25 16.60 14.17 6.78
CA GLU A 25 16.09 14.51 8.10
C GLU A 25 16.12 13.32 9.06
N ALA A 26 15.75 12.11 8.59
CA ALA A 26 15.80 10.89 9.39
C ALA A 26 17.24 10.56 9.84
N ARG A 27 18.20 10.70 8.94
CA ARG A 27 19.61 10.51 9.26
C ARG A 27 20.12 11.53 10.28
N ARG A 28 19.78 12.80 10.08
CA ARG A 28 20.15 13.89 10.99
C ARG A 28 19.61 13.63 12.38
N GLU A 29 18.31 13.34 12.50
CA GLU A 29 17.66 13.10 13.79
C GLU A 29 18.23 11.88 14.51
N ALA A 30 18.54 10.79 13.79
CA ALA A 30 19.18 9.60 14.37
C ALA A 30 20.62 9.89 14.87
N ILE A 31 21.39 10.73 14.15
CA ILE A 31 22.72 11.15 14.60
C ILE A 31 22.62 12.02 15.86
N ASP A 32 21.68 12.96 15.89
CA ASP A 32 21.47 13.86 17.03
C ASP A 32 20.98 13.08 18.26
N ALA A 33 20.08 12.09 18.08
CA ALA A 33 19.62 11.19 19.14
C ALA A 33 20.75 10.38 19.77
N GLY A 34 21.74 9.96 18.97
CA GLY A 34 22.90 9.18 19.42
C GLY A 34 24.00 9.98 20.12
N ARG A 35 23.92 11.31 20.15
CA ARG A 35 24.94 12.14 20.81
C ARG A 35 24.82 12.08 22.33
N VAL A 36 25.98 12.06 23.01
CA VAL A 36 26.05 12.11 24.48
C VAL A 36 25.37 13.39 25.03
N SER A 37 25.36 14.47 24.26
CA SER A 37 24.72 15.74 24.61
C SER A 37 23.20 15.76 24.39
N CYS A 38 22.57 14.68 23.88
CA CYS A 38 21.14 14.62 23.67
C CYS A 38 20.41 14.65 25.03
N THR A 39 19.59 15.67 25.25
CA THR A 39 18.88 15.86 26.51
C THR A 39 17.56 15.09 26.57
N ARG A 40 17.00 14.69 25.41
CA ARG A 40 15.73 13.96 25.29
C ARG A 40 15.89 12.75 24.36
N PRO A 41 16.72 11.76 24.73
CA PRO A 41 17.07 10.67 23.82
C PRO A 41 15.85 9.82 23.40
N PHE A 42 14.88 9.58 24.31
CA PHE A 42 13.65 8.88 23.98
C PHE A 42 12.90 9.57 22.83
N ASP A 43 12.61 10.86 22.96
CA ASP A 43 11.83 11.60 21.97
C ASP A 43 12.55 11.70 20.63
N SER A 44 13.87 11.94 20.66
CA SER A 44 14.68 12.01 19.44
C SER A 44 14.76 10.67 18.70
N TRP A 45 14.95 9.56 19.41
CA TRP A 45 14.93 8.22 18.78
C TRP A 45 13.55 7.86 18.23
N LEU A 46 12.47 8.18 18.96
CA LEU A 46 11.11 7.94 18.51
C LEU A 46 10.80 8.75 17.24
N ARG A 47 11.22 10.01 17.20
CA ARG A 47 11.09 10.88 16.03
C ARG A 47 11.91 10.37 14.84
N ALA A 48 13.15 9.95 15.05
CA ALA A 48 13.97 9.35 13.99
C ALA A 48 13.33 8.09 13.41
N SER A 49 12.70 7.27 14.27
CA SER A 49 11.93 6.10 13.83
C SER A 49 10.77 6.49 12.91
N GLY A 50 9.94 7.45 13.33
CA GLY A 50 8.81 7.94 12.52
C GLY A 50 9.24 8.50 11.16
N LEU A 51 10.38 9.23 11.11
CA LEU A 51 10.94 9.74 9.85
C LEU A 51 11.41 8.62 8.92
N TRP A 52 12.12 7.61 9.44
CA TRP A 52 12.53 6.43 8.65
C TRP A 52 11.33 5.62 8.19
N ARG A 53 10.29 5.48 9.01
CA ARG A 53 9.05 4.81 8.65
C ARG A 53 8.33 5.56 7.52
N GLU A 54 8.26 6.90 7.59
CA GLU A 54 7.69 7.73 6.52
C GLU A 54 8.49 7.59 5.22
N HIS A 55 9.82 7.60 5.27
CA HIS A 55 10.65 7.35 4.09
C HIS A 55 10.38 5.96 3.49
N ALA A 56 10.30 4.92 4.33
CA ALA A 56 9.96 3.57 3.89
C ALA A 56 8.56 3.49 3.25
N ARG A 57 7.58 4.20 3.82
CA ARG A 57 6.21 4.27 3.27
C ARG A 57 6.17 4.86 1.87
N ARG A 58 7.02 5.85 1.58
CA ARG A 58 7.08 6.48 0.25
C ARG A 58 7.88 5.69 -0.77
N THR A 59 8.95 5.04 -0.32
CA THR A 59 9.94 4.43 -1.22
C THR A 59 9.88 2.91 -1.30
N GLY A 60 9.26 2.24 -0.32
CA GLY A 60 9.25 0.78 -0.20
C GLY A 60 10.57 0.16 0.21
N ARG A 61 11.60 0.94 0.57
CA ARG A 61 12.94 0.39 0.89
C ARG A 61 12.94 -0.36 2.22
N ARG A 62 13.31 -1.65 2.19
CA ARG A 62 13.49 -2.49 3.40
C ARG A 62 14.47 -1.88 4.38
N GLU A 63 15.59 -1.37 3.87
CA GLU A 63 16.62 -0.74 4.71
C GLU A 63 16.06 0.40 5.57
N SER A 64 15.11 1.18 5.05
CA SER A 64 14.47 2.26 5.81
C SER A 64 13.57 1.73 6.91
N LEU A 65 12.83 0.62 6.68
CA LEU A 65 12.08 -0.07 7.74
C LEU A 65 13.00 -0.64 8.82
N ASP A 66 14.13 -1.20 8.43
CA ASP A 66 15.10 -1.78 9.39
C ASP A 66 15.77 -0.67 10.22
N ARG A 67 16.04 0.49 9.62
CA ARG A 67 16.50 1.69 10.34
C ARG A 67 15.42 2.23 11.28
N ALA A 68 14.15 2.28 10.85
CA ALA A 68 13.04 2.66 11.72
C ALA A 68 12.94 1.72 12.93
N ALA A 69 12.97 0.40 12.71
CA ALA A 69 12.92 -0.60 13.78
C ALA A 69 14.10 -0.47 14.76
N LYS A 70 15.31 -0.18 14.25
CA LYS A 70 16.48 0.08 15.09
C LYS A 70 16.27 1.33 15.95
N CYS A 71 15.79 2.44 15.38
CA CYS A 71 15.49 3.64 16.14
C CYS A 71 14.41 3.43 17.19
N ALA A 72 13.34 2.68 16.88
CA ALA A 72 12.29 2.32 17.84
C ALA A 72 12.85 1.46 19.01
N SER A 73 13.76 0.53 18.71
CA SER A 73 14.47 -0.27 19.72
C SER A 73 15.35 0.61 20.62
N GLU A 74 16.08 1.58 20.05
CA GLU A 74 16.84 2.54 20.86
C GLU A 74 15.92 3.41 21.71
N ALA A 75 14.77 3.91 21.18
CA ALA A 75 13.77 4.63 21.98
C ALA A 75 13.31 3.77 23.16
N THR A 76 13.02 2.48 22.95
CA THR A 76 12.62 1.55 24.01
C THR A 76 13.67 1.48 25.14
N ARG A 77 14.96 1.50 24.84
CA ARG A 77 16.03 1.51 25.85
C ARG A 77 16.09 2.77 26.70
N HIS A 78 15.52 3.85 26.20
CA HIS A 78 15.50 5.16 26.86
C HIS A 78 14.13 5.49 27.52
N THR A 79 13.21 4.53 27.61
CA THR A 79 11.93 4.72 28.28
C THR A 79 12.13 4.85 29.78
N THR A 80 11.42 5.80 30.40
CA THR A 80 11.44 6.04 31.86
C THR A 80 10.04 6.01 32.46
N THR A 81 8.99 6.01 31.62
CA THR A 81 7.59 5.99 32.06
C THR A 81 6.80 4.93 31.30
N PRO A 82 5.68 4.42 31.88
CA PRO A 82 4.80 3.48 31.19
C PRO A 82 4.28 4.00 29.84
N ASP A 83 3.94 5.30 29.78
CA ASP A 83 3.48 5.93 28.53
C ASP A 83 4.56 5.99 27.45
N GLN A 84 5.82 6.20 27.81
CA GLN A 84 6.93 6.12 26.86
C GLN A 84 7.13 4.68 26.35
N THR A 85 7.01 3.69 27.23
CA THR A 85 7.06 2.28 26.85
C THR A 85 5.94 1.95 25.86
N ALA A 86 4.71 2.40 26.14
CA ALA A 86 3.57 2.24 25.25
C ALA A 86 3.79 2.96 23.91
N ALA A 87 4.32 4.19 23.91
CA ALA A 87 4.59 4.93 22.68
C ALA A 87 5.64 4.25 21.80
N ALA A 88 6.72 3.72 22.37
CA ALA A 88 7.71 2.93 21.63
C ALA A 88 7.13 1.63 21.06
N ALA A 89 6.26 0.95 21.83
CA ALA A 89 5.57 -0.25 21.36
C ALA A 89 4.56 0.07 20.23
N ILE A 90 3.85 1.20 20.31
CA ILE A 90 2.98 1.68 19.22
C ILE A 90 3.79 1.93 17.95
N GLU A 91 4.92 2.62 18.02
CA GLU A 91 5.78 2.86 16.86
C GLU A 91 6.31 1.56 16.25
N SER A 92 6.70 0.58 17.08
CA SER A 92 7.07 -0.77 16.63
C SER A 92 5.91 -1.45 15.89
N GLY A 93 4.69 -1.32 16.40
CA GLY A 93 3.47 -1.84 15.75
C GLY A 93 3.17 -1.15 14.42
N GLU A 94 3.35 0.15 14.31
CA GLU A 94 3.21 0.91 13.05
C GLU A 94 4.26 0.48 11.99
N ILE A 95 5.48 0.17 12.43
CA ILE A 95 6.51 -0.39 11.53
C ILE A 95 6.11 -1.78 11.02
N HIS A 96 5.56 -2.64 11.88
CA HIS A 96 5.07 -3.97 11.49
C HIS A 96 3.86 -3.87 10.56
N LEU A 97 2.93 -2.95 10.82
CA LEU A 97 1.81 -2.66 9.94
C LEU A 97 2.28 -2.23 8.56
N LEU A 98 3.21 -1.27 8.49
CA LEU A 98 3.77 -0.81 7.23
C LEU A 98 4.56 -1.93 6.52
N ARG A 99 5.33 -2.74 7.24
CA ARG A 99 6.03 -3.90 6.66
C ARG A 99 5.04 -4.87 6.01
N PHE A 100 3.90 -5.13 6.66
CA PHE A 100 2.84 -5.95 6.09
C PHE A 100 2.22 -5.29 4.85
N ASP A 101 1.91 -3.98 4.90
CA ASP A 101 1.33 -3.25 3.76
C ASP A 101 2.26 -3.24 2.54
N LEU A 102 3.58 -3.23 2.74
CA LEU A 102 4.57 -3.20 1.67
C LEU A 102 4.94 -4.59 1.12
N PHE A 103 5.12 -5.57 2.01
CA PHE A 103 5.73 -6.87 1.66
C PHE A 103 4.85 -8.08 1.98
N GLY A 104 3.69 -7.86 2.59
CA GLY A 104 2.84 -8.95 3.05
C GLY A 104 3.40 -9.68 4.27
N GLY A 105 3.00 -10.94 4.44
CA GLY A 105 3.45 -11.79 5.56
C GLY A 105 2.50 -11.79 6.74
N PRO A 106 1.45 -12.66 6.72
CA PRO A 106 0.40 -12.70 7.75
C PRO A 106 0.92 -13.04 9.16
N ALA A 107 2.06 -13.71 9.28
CA ALA A 107 2.69 -13.99 10.58
C ALA A 107 3.09 -12.69 11.30
N THR A 108 3.66 -11.72 10.56
CA THR A 108 4.01 -10.39 11.11
C THR A 108 2.77 -9.64 11.60
N LEU A 109 1.67 -9.70 10.83
CA LEU A 109 0.40 -9.08 11.20
C LEU A 109 -0.19 -9.72 12.45
N THR A 110 -0.13 -11.06 12.58
CA THR A 110 -0.65 -11.79 13.72
C THR A 110 0.12 -11.44 15.00
N ALA A 111 1.45 -11.37 14.93
CA ALA A 111 2.27 -10.97 16.06
C ALA A 111 1.97 -9.50 16.48
N ALA A 112 1.95 -8.58 15.52
CA ALA A 112 1.63 -7.18 15.80
C ALA A 112 0.23 -6.98 16.42
N LEU A 113 -0.77 -7.78 16.02
CA LEU A 113 -2.10 -7.76 16.63
C LEU A 113 -2.08 -8.20 18.09
N ALA A 114 -1.36 -9.28 18.42
CA ALA A 114 -1.23 -9.75 19.78
C ALA A 114 -0.55 -8.70 20.67
N ASP A 115 0.52 -8.07 20.18
CA ASP A 115 1.22 -7.00 20.87
C ASP A 115 0.32 -5.79 21.10
N ALA A 116 -0.40 -5.34 20.06
CA ALA A 116 -1.31 -4.19 20.15
C ALA A 116 -2.47 -4.41 21.13
N GLN A 117 -2.98 -5.64 21.28
CA GLN A 117 -4.04 -5.98 22.24
C GLN A 117 -3.56 -5.89 23.69
N SER A 118 -2.28 -6.09 23.93
CA SER A 118 -1.70 -6.04 25.29
C SER A 118 -1.31 -4.61 25.72
N LEU A 119 -1.37 -3.61 24.82
CA LEU A 119 -0.94 -2.27 25.11
C LEU A 119 -1.85 -1.58 26.14
N THR A 120 -1.24 -1.07 27.19
CA THR A 120 -1.88 -0.24 28.20
C THR A 120 -1.21 1.13 28.24
N ALA A 121 -1.99 2.20 28.33
CA ALA A 121 -1.48 3.56 28.38
C ALA A 121 -2.33 4.43 29.31
N GLU A 122 -1.69 5.31 30.04
CA GLU A 122 -2.34 6.21 31.01
C GLU A 122 -2.81 7.51 30.34
N ARG A 123 -1.96 8.09 29.49
CA ARG A 123 -2.26 9.34 28.79
C ARG A 123 -3.31 9.15 27.70
N PRO A 124 -4.29 10.07 27.58
CA PRO A 124 -5.35 9.97 26.57
C PRO A 124 -4.82 9.86 25.13
N VAL A 125 -3.76 10.61 24.79
CA VAL A 125 -3.16 10.58 23.44
C VAL A 125 -2.53 9.22 23.14
N THR A 126 -1.78 8.65 24.08
CA THR A 126 -1.14 7.33 23.90
C THR A 126 -2.18 6.21 23.80
N ARG A 127 -3.24 6.31 24.61
CA ARG A 127 -4.37 5.37 24.57
C ARG A 127 -5.13 5.44 23.24
N ALA A 128 -5.37 6.66 22.72
CA ALA A 128 -5.98 6.84 21.41
C ALA A 128 -5.10 6.29 20.27
N ALA A 129 -3.79 6.49 20.33
CA ALA A 129 -2.84 5.96 19.37
C ALA A 129 -2.80 4.41 19.40
N ALA A 130 -2.82 3.79 20.59
CA ALA A 130 -2.90 2.33 20.73
C ALA A 130 -4.20 1.77 20.12
N ALA A 131 -5.34 2.41 20.39
CA ALA A 131 -6.64 2.03 19.81
C ALA A 131 -6.64 2.18 18.28
N ALA A 132 -6.03 3.23 17.75
CA ALA A 132 -5.87 3.47 16.33
C ALA A 132 -5.04 2.37 15.66
N LEU A 133 -3.87 2.05 16.22
CA LEU A 133 -3.02 0.97 15.73
C LEU A 133 -3.77 -0.37 15.71
N HIS A 134 -4.43 -0.73 16.83
CA HIS A 134 -5.20 -1.97 16.92
C HIS A 134 -6.30 -2.05 15.85
N ALA A 135 -7.07 -0.98 15.66
CA ALA A 135 -8.12 -0.91 14.65
C ALA A 135 -7.57 -1.06 13.22
N ARG A 136 -6.44 -0.42 12.91
CA ARG A 136 -5.76 -0.52 11.61
C ARG A 136 -5.23 -1.94 11.35
N LEU A 137 -4.65 -2.59 12.34
CA LEU A 137 -4.21 -3.99 12.24
C LEU A 137 -5.39 -4.93 12.03
N CYS A 138 -6.52 -4.73 12.74
CA CYS A 138 -7.76 -5.47 12.50
C CYS A 138 -8.29 -5.27 11.08
N ALA A 139 -8.16 -4.06 10.53
CA ALA A 139 -8.53 -3.76 9.14
C ALA A 139 -7.74 -4.62 8.14
N ARG A 140 -6.41 -4.76 8.33
CA ARG A 140 -5.56 -5.62 7.48
C ARG A 140 -5.95 -7.09 7.60
N ARG A 141 -6.22 -7.57 8.81
CA ARG A 141 -6.70 -8.94 9.03
C ARG A 141 -8.04 -9.20 8.36
N ALA A 142 -8.97 -8.23 8.41
CA ALA A 142 -10.26 -8.33 7.73
C ALA A 142 -10.10 -8.43 6.20
N ARG A 143 -9.18 -7.67 5.60
CA ARG A 143 -8.83 -7.77 4.18
C ARG A 143 -8.28 -9.14 3.80
N LEU A 144 -7.43 -9.74 4.65
CA LEU A 144 -6.93 -11.10 4.42
C LEU A 144 -8.05 -12.15 4.43
N SER A 145 -9.05 -11.99 5.29
CA SER A 145 -10.19 -12.90 5.34
C SER A 145 -11.06 -12.84 4.09
N GLY A 146 -11.12 -11.66 3.43
CA GLY A 146 -11.98 -11.41 2.27
C GLY A 146 -13.48 -11.46 2.56
N LEU A 147 -13.87 -11.67 3.84
CA LEU A 147 -15.28 -11.79 4.23
C LEU A 147 -15.91 -10.40 4.42
N PRO A 148 -17.01 -10.08 3.72
CA PRO A 148 -17.67 -8.77 3.84
C PRO A 148 -18.09 -8.41 5.27
N ALA A 149 -18.47 -9.38 6.09
CA ALA A 149 -18.80 -9.15 7.50
C ALA A 149 -17.58 -8.67 8.28
N SER A 150 -16.41 -9.33 8.10
CA SER A 150 -15.16 -8.93 8.76
C SER A 150 -14.72 -7.52 8.38
N LEU A 151 -14.96 -7.10 7.13
CA LEU A 151 -14.65 -5.73 6.68
C LEU A 151 -15.54 -4.71 7.41
N LEU A 152 -16.83 -5.00 7.59
CA LEU A 152 -17.74 -4.12 8.33
C LEU A 152 -17.42 -4.05 9.83
N ASP A 153 -17.08 -5.18 10.44
CA ASP A 153 -16.66 -5.22 11.86
C ASP A 153 -15.38 -4.40 12.07
N ALA A 154 -14.42 -4.52 11.16
CA ALA A 154 -13.19 -3.71 11.22
C ALA A 154 -13.45 -2.23 10.95
N ALA A 155 -14.38 -1.88 10.06
CA ALA A 155 -14.81 -0.49 9.86
C ALA A 155 -15.45 0.10 11.13
N ALA A 156 -16.23 -0.67 11.87
CA ALA A 156 -16.80 -0.26 13.15
C ALA A 156 -15.72 0.00 14.22
N LEU A 157 -14.65 -0.82 14.24
CA LEU A 157 -13.49 -0.57 15.11
C LEU A 157 -12.75 0.73 14.75
N LEU A 158 -12.61 1.03 13.45
CA LEU A 158 -12.04 2.30 13.00
C LEU A 158 -12.93 3.48 13.36
N ASP A 159 -14.25 3.36 13.25
CA ASP A 159 -15.21 4.37 13.71
C ASP A 159 -15.06 4.63 15.22
N ALA A 160 -14.93 3.60 16.02
CA ALA A 160 -14.69 3.72 17.46
C ALA A 160 -13.36 4.43 17.76
N ALA A 161 -12.28 4.09 17.04
CA ALA A 161 -10.99 4.76 17.17
C ALA A 161 -11.06 6.23 16.75
N LEU A 162 -11.80 6.58 15.70
CA LEU A 162 -12.03 7.94 15.23
C LEU A 162 -12.75 8.82 16.25
N HIS A 163 -13.67 8.26 17.06
CA HIS A 163 -14.29 9.01 18.17
C HIS A 163 -13.27 9.46 19.23
N GLY A 164 -12.23 8.64 19.47
CA GLY A 164 -11.11 8.98 20.35
C GLY A 164 -10.01 9.82 19.71
N ALA A 165 -10.03 9.98 18.39
CA ALA A 165 -8.92 10.58 17.63
C ALA A 165 -8.79 12.10 17.75
N LYS A 166 -9.69 12.78 18.46
CA LYS A 166 -9.64 14.25 18.67
C LYS A 166 -8.34 14.73 19.36
N VAL A 167 -7.68 13.83 20.08
CA VAL A 167 -6.40 14.11 20.77
C VAL A 167 -5.18 13.71 19.94
N LEU A 168 -5.39 13.04 18.79
CA LEU A 168 -4.32 12.64 17.89
C LEU A 168 -3.91 13.79 16.95
N PRO A 169 -2.67 13.77 16.44
CA PRO A 169 -2.28 14.65 15.36
C PRO A 169 -3.20 14.47 14.13
N PRO A 170 -3.48 15.56 13.38
CA PRO A 170 -4.37 15.50 12.21
C PRO A 170 -4.00 14.41 11.20
N VAL A 171 -2.70 14.19 10.94
CA VAL A 171 -2.20 13.13 10.04
C VAL A 171 -2.68 11.75 10.45
N ALA A 172 -2.54 11.40 11.74
CA ALA A 172 -2.96 10.09 12.24
C ALA A 172 -4.48 9.90 12.18
N ALA A 173 -5.25 10.96 12.46
CA ALA A 173 -6.71 10.93 12.31
C ALA A 173 -7.15 10.76 10.85
N ASP A 174 -6.45 11.39 9.90
CA ASP A 174 -6.75 11.28 8.48
C ASP A 174 -6.37 9.90 7.91
N GLU A 175 -5.29 9.29 8.38
CA GLU A 175 -4.97 7.89 8.04
C GLU A 175 -6.07 6.92 8.49
N LEU A 176 -6.64 7.12 9.69
CA LEU A 176 -7.81 6.33 10.13
C LEU A 176 -9.03 6.53 9.23
N ARG A 177 -9.28 7.77 8.78
CA ARG A 177 -10.38 8.08 7.84
C ARG A 177 -10.17 7.40 6.49
N LEU A 178 -8.94 7.43 5.96
CA LEU A 178 -8.59 6.73 4.72
C LEU A 178 -8.77 5.21 4.84
N ASP A 179 -8.26 4.60 5.92
CA ASP A 179 -8.43 3.17 6.17
C ASP A 179 -9.90 2.78 6.31
N ARG A 180 -10.69 3.58 7.03
CA ARG A 180 -12.13 3.35 7.20
C ARG A 180 -12.89 3.46 5.88
N ALA A 181 -12.63 4.50 5.09
CA ALA A 181 -13.27 4.68 3.79
C ALA A 181 -12.88 3.56 2.82
N GLY A 182 -11.60 3.16 2.79
CA GLY A 182 -11.12 2.03 1.99
C GLY A 182 -11.85 0.72 2.33
N LEU A 183 -12.03 0.39 3.62
CA LEU A 183 -12.81 -0.79 4.02
C LEU A 183 -14.27 -0.71 3.62
N ALA A 184 -14.89 0.47 3.74
CA ALA A 184 -16.29 0.67 3.33
C ALA A 184 -16.46 0.48 1.81
N LEU A 185 -15.49 0.97 1.01
CA LEU A 185 -15.46 0.72 -0.44
C LEU A 185 -15.32 -0.78 -0.74
N GLU A 186 -14.37 -1.47 -0.12
CA GLU A 186 -14.16 -2.90 -0.32
C GLU A 186 -15.40 -3.72 0.07
N ALA A 187 -16.02 -3.40 1.20
CA ALA A 187 -17.27 -4.04 1.63
C ALA A 187 -18.43 -3.74 0.68
N GLY A 188 -18.53 -2.49 0.19
CA GLY A 188 -19.53 -2.06 -0.79
C GLY A 188 -19.41 -2.81 -2.11
N VAL A 189 -18.20 -2.97 -2.62
CA VAL A 189 -17.92 -3.78 -3.83
C VAL A 189 -18.28 -5.25 -3.60
N ALA A 190 -17.80 -5.85 -2.51
CA ALA A 190 -18.02 -7.26 -2.20
C ALA A 190 -19.49 -7.62 -2.00
N ARG A 191 -20.29 -6.69 -1.46
CA ARG A 191 -21.73 -6.85 -1.24
C ARG A 191 -22.58 -6.32 -2.39
N ARG A 192 -21.97 -5.67 -3.38
CA ARG A 192 -22.67 -4.94 -4.45
C ARG A 192 -23.68 -3.92 -3.86
N ASP A 193 -23.25 -3.23 -2.79
CA ASP A 193 -24.10 -2.28 -2.06
C ASP A 193 -23.71 -0.83 -2.40
N PRO A 194 -24.50 -0.14 -3.26
CA PRO A 194 -24.20 1.23 -3.67
C PRO A 194 -24.29 2.23 -2.53
N ARG A 195 -25.01 1.92 -1.43
CA ARG A 195 -25.14 2.83 -0.29
C ARG A 195 -23.82 2.91 0.49
N LEU A 196 -23.12 1.78 0.64
CA LEU A 196 -21.79 1.77 1.26
C LEU A 196 -20.78 2.54 0.41
N LEU A 197 -20.84 2.38 -0.92
CA LEU A 197 -19.95 3.12 -1.84
C LEU A 197 -20.22 4.63 -1.77
N ASP A 198 -21.48 5.05 -1.77
CA ASP A 198 -21.87 6.46 -1.67
C ASP A 198 -21.47 7.06 -0.30
N GLN A 199 -21.64 6.32 0.80
CA GLN A 199 -21.20 6.76 2.12
C GLN A 199 -19.68 6.97 2.15
N ALA A 200 -18.90 6.01 1.67
CA ALA A 200 -17.44 6.13 1.59
C ALA A 200 -17.03 7.31 0.71
N GLY A 201 -17.73 7.53 -0.41
CA GLY A 201 -17.53 8.68 -1.30
C GLY A 201 -17.77 10.03 -0.61
N ARG A 202 -18.79 10.13 0.25
CA ARG A 202 -19.02 11.36 1.06
C ARG A 202 -17.92 11.60 2.07
N ASP A 203 -17.48 10.55 2.77
CA ASP A 203 -16.41 10.65 3.77
C ASP A 203 -15.09 11.07 3.13
N LEU A 204 -14.76 10.51 1.97
CA LEU A 204 -13.57 10.88 1.19
C LEU A 204 -13.64 12.32 0.65
N ARG A 205 -14.81 12.76 0.19
CA ARG A 205 -15.01 14.15 -0.24
C ARG A 205 -14.77 15.12 0.90
N ALA A 206 -15.31 14.84 2.09
CA ALA A 206 -15.08 15.66 3.28
C ALA A 206 -13.57 15.70 3.66
N LEU A 207 -12.85 14.58 3.47
CA LEU A 207 -11.40 14.54 3.68
C LEU A 207 -10.65 15.36 2.63
N VAL A 208 -11.02 15.29 1.34
CA VAL A 208 -10.45 16.12 0.26
C VAL A 208 -10.66 17.60 0.55
N GLU A 209 -11.83 17.99 1.05
CA GLU A 209 -12.15 19.38 1.40
C GLU A 209 -11.35 19.88 2.61
N SER A 210 -11.12 19.03 3.61
CA SER A 210 -10.37 19.36 4.81
C SER A 210 -8.85 19.34 4.64
N ALA A 211 -8.33 18.53 3.71
CA ALA A 211 -6.90 18.43 3.43
C ALA A 211 -6.49 19.51 2.41
N SER A 212 -5.84 20.57 2.90
CA SER A 212 -5.34 21.64 2.04
C SER A 212 -4.28 21.12 1.04
N PRO A 213 -4.37 21.46 -0.27
CA PRO A 213 -3.36 21.07 -1.24
C PRO A 213 -1.97 21.67 -0.94
N ASP A 214 -1.93 22.82 -0.24
CA ASP A 214 -0.68 23.51 0.09
C ASP A 214 0.02 22.95 1.35
N TYR A 215 -0.72 22.25 2.22
CA TYR A 215 -0.20 21.75 3.50
C TYR A 215 -0.31 20.24 3.66
N ARG A 216 -1.26 19.61 2.95
CA ARG A 216 -1.58 18.18 3.08
C ARG A 216 -1.78 17.54 1.69
N PRO A 217 -0.83 17.73 0.74
CA PRO A 217 -0.99 17.28 -0.64
C PRO A 217 -1.11 15.76 -0.76
N LEU A 218 -0.30 15.00 -0.03
CA LEU A 218 -0.31 13.51 -0.13
C LEU A 218 -1.58 12.91 0.46
N THR A 219 -2.04 13.42 1.61
CA THR A 219 -3.31 12.99 2.21
C THR A 219 -4.48 13.27 1.28
N ARG A 220 -4.51 14.48 0.67
CA ARG A 220 -5.54 14.85 -0.29
C ARG A 220 -5.53 13.94 -1.52
N ALA A 221 -4.35 13.69 -2.09
CA ALA A 221 -4.20 12.85 -3.27
C ALA A 221 -4.64 11.40 -3.01
N ARG A 222 -4.32 10.83 -1.84
CA ARG A 222 -4.82 9.50 -1.45
C ARG A 222 -6.34 9.47 -1.34
N ALA A 223 -6.95 10.51 -0.78
CA ALA A 223 -8.40 10.61 -0.70
C ALA A 223 -9.05 10.71 -2.09
N LEU A 224 -8.45 11.49 -3.01
CA LEU A 224 -8.88 11.58 -4.42
C LEU A 224 -8.79 10.22 -5.13
N ALA A 225 -7.67 9.50 -4.98
CA ALA A 225 -7.48 8.19 -5.58
C ALA A 225 -8.50 7.16 -5.08
N LEU A 226 -8.77 7.13 -3.77
CA LEU A 226 -9.80 6.25 -3.19
C LEU A 226 -11.21 6.65 -3.65
N ALA A 227 -11.51 7.95 -3.75
CA ALA A 227 -12.80 8.43 -4.26
C ALA A 227 -12.97 8.03 -5.74
N GLY A 228 -11.92 8.15 -6.54
CA GLY A 228 -11.88 7.67 -7.92
C GLY A 228 -12.19 6.17 -8.01
N ALA A 229 -11.54 5.35 -7.18
CA ALA A 229 -11.80 3.91 -7.12
C ALA A 229 -13.25 3.59 -6.73
N GLY A 230 -13.83 4.36 -5.80
CA GLY A 230 -15.24 4.24 -5.41
C GLY A 230 -16.20 4.55 -6.55
N LEU A 231 -15.95 5.63 -7.31
CA LEU A 231 -16.74 5.99 -8.48
C LEU A 231 -16.62 4.96 -9.61
N MET A 232 -15.42 4.41 -9.84
CA MET A 232 -15.24 3.32 -10.80
C MET A 232 -16.05 2.08 -10.41
N ALA A 233 -16.00 1.67 -9.14
CA ALA A 233 -16.81 0.56 -8.65
C ALA A 233 -18.31 0.83 -8.78
N LEU A 234 -18.77 2.04 -8.49
CA LEU A 234 -20.16 2.45 -8.67
C LEU A 234 -20.55 2.45 -10.15
N ALA A 235 -19.68 2.92 -11.05
CA ALA A 235 -19.88 2.90 -12.49
C ALA A 235 -20.06 1.47 -13.01
N ASP A 236 -19.28 0.52 -12.53
CA ASP A 236 -19.38 -0.89 -12.91
C ASP A 236 -20.68 -1.54 -12.38
N LEU A 237 -21.12 -1.15 -11.18
CA LEU A 237 -22.37 -1.66 -10.61
C LEU A 237 -23.62 -1.08 -11.29
N ALA A 238 -23.59 0.19 -11.68
CA ALA A 238 -24.74 0.93 -12.21
C ALA A 238 -24.73 1.10 -13.73
N GLY A 239 -23.66 0.70 -14.42
CA GLY A 239 -23.46 0.96 -15.86
C GLY A 239 -23.36 2.44 -16.18
N SER A 240 -22.78 3.29 -15.30
CA SER A 240 -22.76 4.74 -15.43
C SER A 240 -21.45 5.25 -16.05
N ASP A 241 -21.49 5.69 -17.31
CA ASP A 241 -20.32 6.31 -17.97
C ASP A 241 -19.94 7.64 -17.32
N ALA A 242 -20.89 8.39 -16.79
CA ALA A 242 -20.62 9.65 -16.09
C ALA A 242 -19.79 9.40 -14.81
N ALA A 243 -20.13 8.37 -14.01
CA ALA A 243 -19.37 8.02 -12.84
C ALA A 243 -17.95 7.52 -13.20
N ARG A 244 -17.83 6.77 -14.32
CA ARG A 244 -16.54 6.32 -14.84
C ARG A 244 -15.64 7.48 -15.25
N MET A 245 -16.19 8.45 -15.98
CA MET A 245 -15.46 9.65 -16.40
C MET A 245 -15.01 10.47 -15.19
N GLN A 246 -15.89 10.73 -14.24
CA GLN A 246 -15.55 11.45 -13.01
C GLN A 246 -14.50 10.70 -12.17
N GLY A 247 -14.56 9.35 -12.12
CA GLY A 247 -13.55 8.54 -11.45
C GLY A 247 -12.15 8.72 -12.06
N ARG A 248 -12.05 8.78 -13.39
CA ARG A 248 -10.78 9.06 -14.10
C ARG A 248 -10.23 10.44 -13.77
N GLU A 249 -11.07 11.48 -13.79
CA GLU A 249 -10.67 12.85 -13.42
C GLU A 249 -10.08 12.92 -12.01
N LEU A 250 -10.63 12.14 -11.05
CA LEU A 250 -10.09 12.07 -9.70
C LEU A 250 -8.74 11.35 -9.64
N PHE A 251 -8.54 10.29 -10.44
CA PHE A 251 -7.22 9.65 -10.55
C PHE A 251 -6.18 10.56 -11.18
N GLU A 252 -6.52 11.31 -12.23
CA GLU A 252 -5.65 12.32 -12.85
C GLU A 252 -5.26 13.39 -11.82
N ALA A 253 -6.23 13.94 -11.10
CA ALA A 253 -5.99 14.93 -10.05
C ALA A 253 -5.12 14.39 -8.91
N ALA A 254 -5.22 13.10 -8.57
CA ALA A 254 -4.34 12.46 -7.61
C ALA A 254 -2.93 12.28 -8.17
N ALA A 255 -2.82 11.85 -9.43
CA ALA A 255 -1.54 11.64 -10.11
C ALA A 255 -0.72 12.92 -10.25
N ASP A 256 -1.37 14.07 -10.40
CA ASP A 256 -0.71 15.37 -10.45
C ASP A 256 -0.02 15.78 -9.14
N GLN A 257 -0.49 15.23 -8.01
CA GLN A 257 0.09 15.50 -6.68
C GLN A 257 1.24 14.54 -6.34
N PHE A 258 1.24 13.34 -6.92
CA PHE A 258 2.28 12.35 -6.69
C PHE A 258 3.33 12.44 -7.80
N THR A 259 4.57 12.68 -7.41
CA THR A 259 5.70 12.58 -8.33
C THR A 259 6.63 11.44 -7.91
N PRO A 260 7.40 10.85 -8.83
CA PRO A 260 8.39 9.80 -8.50
C PRO A 260 9.40 10.23 -7.44
N ASP A 261 9.75 11.51 -7.36
CA ASP A 261 10.71 12.04 -6.38
C ASP A 261 10.07 12.29 -5.01
N HIS A 262 8.78 12.63 -5.01
CA HIS A 262 8.07 12.99 -3.79
C HIS A 262 7.54 11.76 -3.04
N SER A 263 6.81 10.90 -3.74
CA SER A 263 6.24 9.68 -3.17
C SER A 263 6.11 8.59 -4.24
N PRO A 264 7.23 7.91 -4.59
CA PRO A 264 7.27 6.94 -5.68
C PRO A 264 6.23 5.83 -5.54
N LEU A 265 5.97 5.31 -4.32
CA LEU A 265 4.97 4.24 -4.15
C LEU A 265 3.54 4.73 -4.36
N ASP A 266 3.18 5.93 -3.88
CA ASP A 266 1.86 6.50 -4.13
C ASP A 266 1.67 6.76 -5.64
N TRP A 267 2.72 7.23 -6.33
CA TRP A 267 2.72 7.38 -7.79
C TRP A 267 2.48 6.04 -8.50
N ILE A 268 3.22 4.99 -8.14
CA ILE A 268 3.02 3.63 -8.68
C ILE A 268 1.58 3.18 -8.42
N ALA A 269 1.09 3.32 -7.20
CA ALA A 269 -0.25 2.86 -6.82
C ALA A 269 -1.35 3.51 -7.67
N VAL A 270 -1.27 4.82 -7.90
CA VAL A 270 -2.25 5.55 -8.73
C VAL A 270 -2.15 5.11 -10.19
N ARG A 271 -0.94 5.00 -10.76
CA ARG A 271 -0.74 4.53 -12.14
C ARG A 271 -1.25 3.09 -12.36
N LEU A 272 -1.08 2.22 -11.37
CA LEU A 272 -1.61 0.86 -11.43
C LEU A 272 -3.12 0.78 -11.15
N ALA A 273 -3.71 1.78 -10.49
CA ALA A 273 -5.14 1.85 -10.25
C ALA A 273 -5.93 2.47 -11.40
N GLU A 274 -5.27 3.16 -12.34
CA GLU A 274 -5.93 3.78 -13.50
C GLU A 274 -6.78 2.75 -14.26
N PRO A 275 -8.09 3.03 -14.43
CA PRO A 275 -9.02 2.12 -15.08
C PRO A 275 -8.83 2.15 -16.61
N GLY A 276 -9.04 1.00 -17.25
CA GLY A 276 -9.06 0.90 -18.71
C GLY A 276 -7.94 0.06 -19.30
N GLY A 277 -6.90 -0.27 -18.56
CA GLY A 277 -5.81 -1.11 -19.07
C GLY A 277 -4.86 -0.41 -20.06
N ASP A 278 -5.10 0.87 -20.35
CA ASP A 278 -4.39 1.66 -21.36
C ASP A 278 -3.15 2.39 -20.81
N THR A 279 -2.71 2.03 -19.59
CA THR A 279 -1.48 2.62 -19.03
C THR A 279 -0.32 2.37 -20.00
N PRO A 280 0.34 3.41 -20.53
CA PRO A 280 1.42 3.26 -21.48
C PRO A 280 2.53 2.35 -20.95
N LEU A 281 3.09 1.48 -21.81
CA LEU A 281 4.19 0.58 -21.43
C LEU A 281 5.37 1.30 -20.78
N LEU A 282 5.66 2.52 -21.23
CA LEU A 282 6.73 3.33 -20.64
C LEU A 282 6.46 3.65 -19.15
N LEU A 283 5.22 4.00 -18.81
CA LEU A 283 4.85 4.26 -17.40
C LEU A 283 4.85 2.98 -16.56
N LEU A 284 4.47 1.83 -17.13
CA LEU A 284 4.56 0.55 -16.44
C LEU A 284 6.01 0.13 -16.21
N ALA A 285 6.90 0.38 -17.17
CA ALA A 285 8.33 0.13 -17.02
C ALA A 285 8.95 1.04 -15.95
N GLU A 286 8.56 2.32 -15.90
CA GLU A 286 8.98 3.25 -14.86
C GLU A 286 8.47 2.82 -13.48
N ALA A 287 7.19 2.40 -13.38
CA ALA A 287 6.60 1.88 -12.15
C ALA A 287 7.34 0.63 -11.63
N GLU A 288 7.70 -0.31 -12.52
CA GLU A 288 8.52 -1.47 -12.13
C GLU A 288 9.92 -1.06 -11.69
N ALA A 289 10.54 -0.10 -12.37
CA ALA A 289 11.88 0.40 -12.02
C ALA A 289 11.90 1.10 -10.65
N LEU A 290 10.87 1.86 -10.31
CA LEU A 290 10.72 2.49 -9.00
C LEU A 290 10.39 1.46 -7.91
N GLY A 291 9.56 0.47 -8.23
CA GLY A 291 9.13 -0.62 -7.33
C GLY A 291 10.09 -1.82 -7.29
N ARG A 292 11.37 -1.65 -7.60
CA ARG A 292 12.35 -2.75 -7.76
C ARG A 292 12.81 -3.43 -6.46
N GLU A 293 12.39 -2.92 -5.29
CA GLU A 293 12.69 -3.59 -4.01
C GLU A 293 12.11 -5.00 -4.02
N PRO A 294 12.92 -6.05 -3.75
CA PRO A 294 12.45 -7.43 -3.84
C PRO A 294 11.29 -7.73 -2.89
N GLY A 295 10.26 -8.42 -3.39
CA GLY A 295 9.06 -8.80 -2.64
C GLY A 295 8.10 -7.65 -2.34
N LEU A 296 8.32 -6.45 -2.90
CA LEU A 296 7.39 -5.33 -2.77
C LEU A 296 6.09 -5.62 -3.52
N ILE A 297 4.93 -5.54 -2.85
CA ILE A 297 3.61 -5.83 -3.45
C ILE A 297 3.36 -4.98 -4.70
N LEU A 298 3.60 -3.67 -4.63
CA LEU A 298 3.41 -2.77 -5.77
C LEU A 298 4.42 -3.03 -6.90
N GLY A 299 5.65 -3.42 -6.57
CA GLY A 299 6.66 -3.81 -7.57
C GLY A 299 6.28 -5.08 -8.32
N ALA A 300 5.80 -6.10 -7.60
CA ALA A 300 5.29 -7.33 -8.19
C ALA A 300 4.08 -7.06 -9.11
N LEU A 301 3.15 -6.20 -8.66
CA LEU A 301 1.98 -5.80 -9.45
C LEU A 301 2.36 -5.00 -10.70
N ALA A 302 3.32 -4.07 -10.61
CA ALA A 302 3.82 -3.29 -11.74
C ALA A 302 4.46 -4.20 -12.80
N ARG A 303 5.26 -5.16 -12.36
CA ARG A 303 5.87 -6.18 -13.23
C ARG A 303 4.82 -7.01 -13.95
N GLU A 304 3.83 -7.54 -13.24
CA GLU A 304 2.73 -8.31 -13.82
C GLU A 304 1.99 -7.49 -14.88
N ARG A 305 1.61 -6.25 -14.56
CA ARG A 305 0.91 -5.35 -15.47
C ARG A 305 1.72 -5.05 -16.72
N ARG A 306 3.02 -4.81 -16.60
CA ARG A 306 3.91 -4.60 -17.75
C ARG A 306 3.99 -5.82 -18.63
N LEU A 307 4.20 -7.01 -18.06
CA LEU A 307 4.27 -8.25 -18.82
C LEU A 307 2.96 -8.57 -19.55
N ALA A 308 1.82 -8.33 -18.93
CA ALA A 308 0.50 -8.47 -19.56
C ALA A 308 0.33 -7.51 -20.74
N ALA A 309 0.75 -6.23 -20.59
CA ALA A 309 0.68 -5.25 -21.67
C ALA A 309 1.65 -5.56 -22.81
N GLU A 310 2.86 -6.04 -22.53
CA GLU A 310 3.82 -6.52 -23.55
C GLU A 310 3.27 -7.73 -24.31
N ALA A 311 2.59 -8.66 -23.61
CA ALA A 311 1.95 -9.81 -24.25
C ALA A 311 0.84 -9.37 -25.22
N VAL A 312 0.00 -8.40 -24.82
CA VAL A 312 -1.06 -7.84 -25.68
C VAL A 312 -0.47 -7.13 -26.90
N LEU A 313 0.59 -6.33 -26.71
CA LEU A 313 1.26 -5.63 -27.81
C LEU A 313 1.87 -6.63 -28.80
N ALA A 314 2.62 -7.61 -28.34
CA ALA A 314 3.23 -8.63 -29.21
C ALA A 314 2.17 -9.47 -29.94
N GLU A 315 1.04 -9.77 -29.29
CA GLU A 315 -0.09 -10.44 -29.93
C GLU A 315 -0.71 -9.57 -31.03
N SER A 316 -0.93 -8.30 -30.79
CA SER A 316 -1.54 -7.38 -31.76
C SER A 316 -0.66 -7.13 -32.98
N THR A 317 0.66 -7.22 -32.82
CA THR A 317 1.65 -7.09 -33.91
C THR A 317 2.04 -8.42 -34.56
N GLY A 318 1.58 -9.54 -34.01
CA GLY A 318 1.95 -10.88 -34.47
C GLY A 318 3.41 -11.27 -34.16
N ASP A 319 4.04 -10.62 -33.19
CA ASP A 319 5.47 -10.79 -32.87
C ASP A 319 5.70 -11.98 -31.91
N VAL A 320 5.78 -13.18 -32.49
CA VAL A 320 6.07 -14.44 -31.76
C VAL A 320 7.49 -14.44 -31.17
N GLU A 321 8.45 -13.75 -31.81
CA GLU A 321 9.84 -13.69 -31.36
C GLU A 321 9.95 -12.90 -30.08
N ALA A 322 9.27 -11.75 -29.98
CA ALA A 322 9.17 -10.96 -28.74
C ALA A 322 8.59 -11.78 -27.58
N LEU A 323 7.48 -12.51 -27.81
CA LEU A 323 6.88 -13.38 -26.78
C LEU A 323 7.88 -14.45 -26.29
N THR A 324 8.60 -15.09 -27.23
CA THR A 324 9.59 -16.12 -26.89
C THR A 324 10.77 -15.55 -26.11
N GLY A 325 11.21 -14.34 -26.46
CA GLY A 325 12.27 -13.61 -25.75
C GLY A 325 11.88 -13.29 -24.31
N LEU A 326 10.67 -12.76 -24.10
CA LEU A 326 10.13 -12.45 -22.77
C LEU A 326 9.98 -13.72 -21.91
N GLU A 327 9.43 -14.81 -22.49
CA GLU A 327 9.35 -16.10 -21.78
C GLU A 327 10.74 -16.60 -21.34
N ALA A 328 11.78 -16.46 -22.17
CA ALA A 328 13.13 -16.88 -21.82
C ALA A 328 13.71 -16.05 -20.65
N VAL A 329 13.42 -14.75 -20.61
CA VAL A 329 13.83 -13.87 -19.49
C VAL A 329 13.16 -14.31 -18.20
N ILE A 330 11.84 -14.54 -18.21
CA ILE A 330 11.11 -14.95 -16.99
C ILE A 330 11.58 -16.35 -16.54
N ARG A 331 11.73 -17.32 -17.46
CA ARG A 331 12.25 -18.66 -17.11
C ARG A 331 13.62 -18.57 -16.40
N ARG A 332 14.50 -17.68 -16.87
CA ARG A 332 15.81 -17.48 -16.25
C ARG A 332 15.64 -16.94 -14.82
N ARG A 333 14.74 -15.99 -14.58
CA ARG A 333 14.43 -15.50 -13.23
C ARG A 333 13.88 -16.61 -12.33
N LEU A 334 12.89 -17.35 -12.81
CA LEU A 334 12.29 -18.46 -12.08
C LEU A 334 13.29 -19.58 -11.75
N SER A 335 14.26 -19.87 -12.64
CA SER A 335 15.30 -20.87 -12.42
C SER A 335 16.42 -20.38 -11.49
N ALA A 336 16.66 -19.07 -11.40
CA ALA A 336 17.70 -18.49 -10.54
C ALA A 336 17.34 -18.50 -9.03
N GLY A 337 16.22 -19.07 -8.65
CA GLY A 337 15.88 -19.29 -7.24
C GLY A 337 15.12 -18.15 -6.58
N THR A 338 14.31 -17.40 -7.33
CA THR A 338 13.42 -16.34 -6.83
C THR A 338 12.32 -16.82 -5.87
N ARG A 339 12.34 -18.07 -5.41
CA ARG A 339 11.50 -18.57 -4.32
C ARG A 339 11.74 -17.84 -2.97
N THR A 340 12.81 -17.06 -2.86
CA THR A 340 13.08 -16.22 -1.70
C THR A 340 12.15 -15.02 -1.59
N GLU A 341 11.58 -14.58 -2.72
CA GLU A 341 10.62 -13.48 -2.79
C GLU A 341 9.31 -13.96 -3.45
N PRO A 342 8.38 -14.50 -2.66
CA PRO A 342 7.19 -15.19 -3.17
C PRO A 342 6.28 -14.35 -4.07
N LEU A 343 6.16 -13.04 -3.79
CA LEU A 343 5.32 -12.16 -4.60
C LEU A 343 5.92 -11.87 -5.98
N ASP A 344 7.24 -11.74 -6.06
CA ASP A 344 7.94 -11.61 -7.35
C ASP A 344 7.78 -12.89 -8.19
N TRP A 345 7.88 -14.05 -7.55
CA TRP A 345 7.63 -15.33 -8.18
C TRP A 345 6.18 -15.45 -8.69
N ALA A 346 5.19 -15.04 -7.88
CA ALA A 346 3.79 -15.06 -8.29
C ALA A 346 3.54 -14.15 -9.51
N ALA A 347 4.11 -12.94 -9.52
CA ALA A 347 4.02 -12.01 -10.65
C ALA A 347 4.62 -12.61 -11.93
N ASP A 348 5.78 -13.27 -11.82
CA ASP A 348 6.44 -13.94 -12.94
C ASP A 348 5.61 -15.14 -13.46
N GLN A 349 4.94 -15.91 -12.60
CA GLN A 349 4.01 -16.98 -13.01
C GLN A 349 2.80 -16.44 -13.78
N ILE A 350 2.20 -15.33 -13.30
CA ILE A 350 1.08 -14.69 -14.01
C ILE A 350 1.56 -14.15 -15.36
N GLY A 351 2.73 -13.50 -15.40
CA GLY A 351 3.33 -13.02 -16.63
C GLY A 351 3.60 -14.15 -17.65
N MET A 352 4.14 -15.29 -17.20
CA MET A 352 4.32 -16.47 -18.03
C MET A 352 3.01 -16.99 -18.60
N ALA A 353 1.94 -16.99 -17.80
CA ALA A 353 0.61 -17.40 -18.26
C ALA A 353 0.09 -16.47 -19.37
N HIS A 354 0.21 -15.15 -19.22
CA HIS A 354 -0.16 -14.17 -20.25
C HIS A 354 0.61 -14.41 -21.56
N LEU A 355 1.93 -14.56 -21.49
CA LEU A 355 2.77 -14.79 -22.67
C LEU A 355 2.45 -16.12 -23.37
N ALA A 356 2.25 -17.20 -22.60
CA ALA A 356 1.89 -18.50 -23.15
C ALA A 356 0.52 -18.48 -23.85
N MET A 357 -0.47 -17.78 -23.27
CA MET A 357 -1.79 -17.61 -23.89
C MET A 357 -1.71 -16.78 -25.19
N ALA A 358 -1.01 -15.64 -25.17
CA ALA A 358 -0.81 -14.80 -26.35
C ALA A 358 -0.13 -15.58 -27.48
N ARG A 359 0.95 -16.30 -27.19
CA ARG A 359 1.63 -17.13 -28.14
C ARG A 359 0.72 -18.26 -28.67
N GLY A 360 -0.05 -18.92 -27.81
CA GLY A 360 -1.00 -19.95 -28.19
C GLY A 360 -2.03 -19.45 -29.21
N ARG A 361 -2.57 -18.23 -29.01
CA ARG A 361 -3.50 -17.60 -29.96
C ARG A 361 -2.85 -17.31 -31.33
N LEU A 362 -1.59 -16.84 -31.33
CA LEU A 362 -0.87 -16.56 -32.58
C LEU A 362 -0.47 -17.82 -33.36
N THR A 363 -0.10 -18.89 -32.65
CA THR A 363 0.43 -20.11 -33.28
C THR A 363 -0.62 -21.21 -33.44
N GLY A 364 -1.84 -21.04 -32.94
CA GLY A 364 -2.89 -22.04 -32.92
C GLY A 364 -2.56 -23.25 -32.01
N THR A 365 -1.64 -23.08 -31.06
CA THR A 365 -1.23 -24.13 -30.10
C THR A 365 -1.86 -23.91 -28.73
N GLU A 366 -2.44 -24.97 -28.15
CA GLU A 366 -2.99 -24.89 -26.83
C GLU A 366 -1.88 -24.71 -25.78
N PRO A 367 -1.93 -23.64 -24.93
CA PRO A 367 -0.89 -23.40 -23.95
C PRO A 367 -1.01 -24.42 -22.80
N ARG A 368 0.09 -25.14 -22.55
CA ARG A 368 0.15 -26.12 -21.46
C ARG A 368 0.45 -25.45 -20.11
N ALA A 369 -0.08 -26.02 -19.03
CA ALA A 369 0.19 -25.65 -17.64
C ALA A 369 -0.24 -24.23 -17.21
N VAL A 370 -0.95 -23.43 -18.02
CA VAL A 370 -1.42 -22.10 -17.65
C VAL A 370 -2.29 -22.14 -16.39
N GLY A 371 -3.24 -23.09 -16.31
CA GLY A 371 -4.09 -23.22 -15.13
C GLY A 371 -3.31 -23.51 -13.85
N LEU A 372 -2.25 -24.33 -13.92
CA LEU A 372 -1.40 -24.63 -12.77
C LEU A 372 -0.60 -23.39 -12.33
N MET A 373 0.02 -22.68 -13.28
CA MET A 373 0.78 -21.45 -13.00
C MET A 373 -0.09 -20.42 -12.28
N LEU A 374 -1.32 -20.20 -12.76
CA LEU A 374 -2.25 -19.25 -12.17
C LEU A 374 -2.77 -19.71 -10.80
N ALA A 375 -3.06 -21.01 -10.63
CA ALA A 375 -3.48 -21.56 -9.34
C ALA A 375 -2.39 -21.39 -8.26
N GLU A 376 -1.14 -21.71 -8.59
CA GLU A 376 -0.01 -21.51 -7.67
C GLU A 376 0.22 -20.03 -7.35
N ALA A 377 0.09 -19.12 -8.34
CA ALA A 377 0.21 -17.68 -8.13
C ALA A 377 -0.92 -17.13 -7.25
N ILE A 378 -2.16 -17.62 -7.40
CA ILE A 378 -3.33 -17.25 -6.56
C ILE A 378 -3.07 -17.66 -5.11
N GLU A 379 -2.62 -18.88 -4.87
CA GLU A 379 -2.32 -19.35 -3.50
C GLU A 379 -1.20 -18.52 -2.87
N THR A 380 -0.11 -18.31 -3.58
CA THR A 380 1.01 -17.49 -3.09
C THR A 380 0.57 -16.06 -2.77
N ALA A 381 -0.17 -15.41 -3.66
CA ALA A 381 -0.67 -14.05 -3.43
C ALA A 381 -1.65 -13.98 -2.24
N ARG A 382 -2.45 -15.04 -2.03
CA ARG A 382 -3.35 -15.15 -0.88
C ARG A 382 -2.57 -15.33 0.43
N GLU A 383 -1.62 -16.26 0.47
CA GLU A 383 -0.78 -16.53 1.63
C GLU A 383 0.00 -15.28 2.08
N TRP A 384 0.46 -14.48 1.14
CA TRP A 384 1.25 -13.27 1.41
C TRP A 384 0.42 -12.00 1.57
N GLY A 385 -0.91 -12.07 1.42
CA GLY A 385 -1.79 -10.93 1.62
C GLY A 385 -1.73 -9.87 0.52
N ALA A 386 -1.55 -10.30 -0.73
CA ALA A 386 -1.51 -9.44 -1.92
C ALA A 386 -2.80 -9.58 -2.78
N PRO A 387 -3.96 -9.06 -2.30
CA PRO A 387 -5.25 -9.29 -2.96
C PRO A 387 -5.34 -8.70 -4.37
N ALA A 388 -4.60 -7.63 -4.65
CA ALA A 388 -4.56 -7.06 -6.00
C ALA A 388 -3.89 -8.01 -6.99
N LEU A 389 -2.75 -8.60 -6.62
CA LEU A 389 -2.05 -9.60 -7.45
C LEU A 389 -2.89 -10.88 -7.60
N MET A 390 -3.54 -11.33 -6.54
CA MET A 390 -4.47 -12.46 -6.59
C MET A 390 -5.61 -12.21 -7.60
N ARG A 391 -6.26 -11.04 -7.57
CA ARG A 391 -7.30 -10.67 -8.53
C ARG A 391 -6.79 -10.69 -9.97
N ARG A 392 -5.57 -10.24 -10.22
CA ARG A 392 -4.95 -10.29 -11.55
C ARG A 392 -4.81 -11.72 -12.05
N ALA A 393 -4.34 -12.64 -11.19
CA ALA A 393 -4.24 -14.07 -11.53
C ALA A 393 -5.62 -14.69 -11.81
N VAL A 394 -6.63 -14.36 -11.02
CA VAL A 394 -8.02 -14.84 -11.25
C VAL A 394 -8.57 -14.33 -12.58
N LEU A 395 -8.39 -13.04 -12.91
CA LEU A 395 -8.84 -12.47 -14.19
C LEU A 395 -8.09 -13.05 -15.40
N ALA A 396 -6.86 -13.52 -15.24
CA ALA A 396 -6.09 -14.17 -16.27
C ALA A 396 -6.49 -15.65 -16.48
N THR A 397 -7.25 -16.24 -15.55
CA THR A 397 -7.68 -17.65 -15.67
C THR A 397 -8.65 -17.78 -16.85
N PRO A 398 -8.35 -18.64 -17.85
CA PRO A 398 -9.26 -18.90 -18.95
C PRO A 398 -10.62 -19.39 -18.40
N GLU A 399 -11.72 -18.81 -18.85
CA GLU A 399 -13.03 -19.39 -18.59
C GLU A 399 -13.02 -20.81 -19.17
N VAL A 400 -13.09 -21.81 -18.30
CA VAL A 400 -13.28 -23.19 -18.72
C VAL A 400 -14.62 -23.21 -19.43
N GLY A 401 -14.59 -23.33 -20.77
CA GLY A 401 -15.78 -23.23 -21.62
C GLY A 401 -16.94 -23.99 -21.03
N ALA A 402 -18.05 -23.24 -20.83
CA ALA A 402 -19.33 -23.77 -20.41
C ALA A 402 -19.96 -24.61 -21.51
#